data_7ae7bf58c1e63d1cd34505489e550276
#
_entry.id   7ae7bf58c1e63d1cd34505489e550276
#
_cell.length_a   1.000
_cell.length_b   1.000
_cell.length_c   1.000
_cell.angle_alpha   90.00
_cell.angle_beta   90.00
_cell.angle_gamma   90.00
#
_symmetry.space_group_name_H-M   'P 1'
#
loop_
_entity.id
_entity.type
_entity.pdbx_description
1 polymer ?
#
loop_
_entity_poly.entity_id
_entity_poly.type
_entity_poly.pdbx_seq_one_letter_code
_entity_poly.pdbx_strand_id
1 'polypeptide(L)'
;MRQLGIEPCAIEAADVDETPLARELPVDHARRLALAKARTIAARHPDSIILGADTVVASGRRILPKAQSEAEARRCLALLSGRRHRVLGGVCLIGPGGITRQTLVTSIVRFKRLDAAETDAYIRSGEWHGKAGGYAIQGRAAAFVSFLSGSYSNVVGLPLHETVNLLKGAGWWREH
;
A
#
# COMPACT_ATOMS: atom_id res chain seq x y z
N MET A 1 -9.06 8.76 1.71
CA MET A 1 -10.38 9.12 1.14
C MET A 1 -10.94 10.37 1.83
N ARG A 2 -10.99 10.47 3.15
CA ARG A 2 -11.51 11.66 3.87
C ARG A 2 -10.87 12.99 3.43
N GLN A 3 -9.56 13.00 3.11
CA GLN A 3 -8.88 14.20 2.56
C GLN A 3 -9.47 14.69 1.23
N LEU A 4 -10.21 13.83 0.53
CA LEU A 4 -10.88 14.13 -0.73
C LEU A 4 -12.38 14.41 -0.55
N GLY A 5 -12.87 14.51 0.69
CA GLY A 5 -14.29 14.62 0.97
C GLY A 5 -15.10 13.36 0.65
N ILE A 6 -14.42 12.22 0.41
CA ILE A 6 -15.10 10.94 0.13
C ILE A 6 -15.18 10.14 1.41
N GLU A 7 -16.39 9.86 1.84
CA GLU A 7 -16.67 8.90 2.92
C GLU A 7 -17.19 7.60 2.30
N PRO A 8 -16.45 6.48 2.46
CA PRO A 8 -16.95 5.17 2.06
C PRO A 8 -18.17 4.78 2.87
N CYS A 9 -19.18 4.20 2.22
CA CYS A 9 -20.35 3.66 2.93
C CYS A 9 -19.97 2.54 3.90
N ALA A 10 -18.96 1.74 3.54
CA ALA A 10 -18.41 0.65 4.36
C ALA A 10 -16.91 0.46 4.08
N ILE A 11 -16.21 -0.06 5.08
CA ILE A 11 -14.82 -0.53 4.96
C ILE A 11 -14.81 -1.97 5.43
N GLU A 12 -14.56 -2.89 4.50
CA GLU A 12 -14.56 -4.32 4.76
C GLU A 12 -13.18 -4.92 4.52
N ALA A 13 -12.78 -5.84 5.39
CA ALA A 13 -11.60 -6.65 5.16
C ALA A 13 -11.90 -7.72 4.10
N ALA A 14 -11.08 -7.78 3.07
CA ALA A 14 -11.11 -8.88 2.11
C ALA A 14 -10.14 -9.96 2.61
N ASP A 15 -10.68 -11.12 2.94
CA ASP A 15 -9.88 -12.29 3.32
C ASP A 15 -9.34 -12.94 2.03
N VAL A 16 -8.11 -12.59 1.67
CA VAL A 16 -7.40 -13.10 0.49
C VAL A 16 -6.02 -13.57 0.89
N ASP A 17 -5.53 -14.61 0.22
CA ASP A 17 -4.15 -15.04 0.39
C ASP A 17 -3.19 -14.02 -0.20
N GLU A 18 -2.45 -13.35 0.68
CA GLU A 18 -1.45 -12.34 0.32
C GLU A 18 -0.05 -12.94 0.09
N THR A 19 0.10 -14.26 0.12
CA THR A 19 1.38 -14.92 -0.13
C THR A 19 1.87 -14.66 -1.56
N PRO A 20 3.12 -14.20 -1.75
CA PRO A 20 3.70 -14.06 -3.08
C PRO A 20 3.76 -15.42 -3.82
N LEU A 21 3.35 -15.44 -5.08
CA LEU A 21 3.47 -16.63 -5.92
C LEU A 21 4.94 -16.89 -6.27
N ALA A 22 5.25 -18.13 -6.66
CA ALA A 22 6.60 -18.48 -7.07
C ALA A 22 7.10 -17.57 -8.20
N ARG A 23 8.23 -16.88 -7.99
CA ARG A 23 8.86 -15.93 -8.93
C ARG A 23 8.01 -14.69 -9.26
N GLU A 24 6.96 -14.41 -8.52
CA GLU A 24 6.10 -13.24 -8.73
C GLU A 24 6.89 -11.94 -8.55
N LEU A 25 6.74 -11.02 -9.50
CA LEU A 25 7.35 -9.72 -9.39
C LEU A 25 6.54 -8.82 -8.46
N PRO A 26 7.18 -7.87 -7.73
CA PRO A 26 6.46 -6.95 -6.84
C PRO A 26 5.33 -6.16 -7.53
N VAL A 27 5.48 -5.84 -8.81
CA VAL A 27 4.47 -5.16 -9.64
C VAL A 27 3.23 -6.04 -9.83
N ASP A 28 3.45 -7.30 -10.18
CA ASP A 28 2.36 -8.24 -10.45
C ASP A 28 1.64 -8.62 -9.15
N HIS A 29 2.40 -8.76 -8.07
CA HIS A 29 1.87 -9.01 -6.74
C HIS A 29 0.92 -7.89 -6.27
N ALA A 30 1.33 -6.62 -6.38
CA ALA A 30 0.49 -5.49 -5.97
C ALA A 30 -0.81 -5.41 -6.81
N ARG A 31 -0.72 -5.63 -8.13
CA ARG A 31 -1.88 -5.66 -9.01
C ARG A 31 -2.83 -6.81 -8.69
N ARG A 32 -2.28 -8.00 -8.52
CA ARG A 32 -3.06 -9.21 -8.21
C ARG A 32 -3.82 -9.05 -6.90
N LEU A 33 -3.16 -8.58 -5.85
CA LEU A 33 -3.81 -8.41 -4.55
C LEU A 33 -4.90 -7.33 -4.56
N ALA A 34 -4.65 -6.18 -5.20
CA ALA A 34 -5.67 -5.14 -5.33
C ALA A 34 -6.91 -5.66 -6.06
N LEU A 35 -6.73 -6.41 -7.15
CA LEU A 35 -7.82 -7.05 -7.90
C LEU A 35 -8.55 -8.11 -7.07
N ALA A 36 -7.80 -9.00 -6.41
CA ALA A 36 -8.39 -10.07 -5.59
C ALA A 36 -9.26 -9.49 -4.48
N LYS A 37 -8.74 -8.47 -3.75
CA LYS A 37 -9.49 -7.76 -2.69
C LYS A 37 -10.76 -7.13 -3.24
N ALA A 38 -10.67 -6.42 -4.36
CA ALA A 38 -11.84 -5.80 -4.98
C ALA A 38 -12.88 -6.84 -5.41
N ARG A 39 -12.47 -7.95 -6.04
CA ARG A 39 -13.37 -9.03 -6.48
C ARG A 39 -14.09 -9.72 -5.33
N THR A 40 -13.36 -10.00 -4.24
CA THR A 40 -13.94 -10.64 -3.05
C THR A 40 -15.09 -9.82 -2.48
N ILE A 41 -14.93 -8.50 -2.41
CA ILE A 41 -15.97 -7.61 -1.89
C ILE A 41 -17.07 -7.38 -2.93
N ALA A 42 -16.73 -7.20 -4.22
CA ALA A 42 -17.70 -7.01 -5.28
C ALA A 42 -18.70 -8.18 -5.42
N ALA A 43 -18.25 -9.41 -5.15
CA ALA A 43 -19.12 -10.57 -5.13
C ALA A 43 -20.23 -10.52 -4.07
N ARG A 44 -20.00 -9.75 -2.98
CA ARG A 44 -20.98 -9.55 -1.90
C ARG A 44 -21.87 -8.33 -2.14
N HIS A 45 -21.39 -7.37 -2.94
CA HIS A 45 -22.04 -6.07 -3.18
C HIS A 45 -22.08 -5.75 -4.68
N PRO A 46 -22.87 -6.49 -5.50
CA PRO A 46 -22.85 -6.42 -6.97
C PRO A 46 -23.27 -5.05 -7.53
N ASP A 47 -24.07 -4.30 -6.78
CA ASP A 47 -24.59 -2.98 -7.20
C ASP A 47 -23.75 -1.80 -6.65
N SER A 48 -22.64 -2.10 -5.99
CA SER A 48 -21.80 -1.08 -5.35
C SER A 48 -20.53 -0.80 -6.15
N ILE A 49 -19.97 0.39 -5.92
CA ILE A 49 -18.63 0.74 -6.40
C ILE A 49 -17.61 0.27 -5.36
N ILE A 50 -16.77 -0.66 -5.73
CA ILE A 50 -15.78 -1.28 -4.85
C ILE A 50 -14.38 -0.75 -5.19
N LEU A 51 -13.69 -0.24 -4.18
CA LEU A 51 -12.29 0.16 -4.27
C LEU A 51 -11.43 -0.85 -3.49
N GLY A 52 -10.66 -1.65 -4.19
CA GLY A 52 -9.63 -2.52 -3.62
C GLY A 52 -8.26 -1.89 -3.78
N ALA A 53 -7.44 -1.91 -2.74
CA ALA A 53 -6.07 -1.43 -2.81
C ALA A 53 -5.12 -2.37 -2.05
N ASP A 54 -3.88 -2.44 -2.52
CA ASP A 54 -2.80 -3.13 -1.82
C ASP A 54 -1.49 -2.39 -1.96
N THR A 55 -0.68 -2.43 -0.89
CA THR A 55 0.62 -1.75 -0.83
C THR A 55 1.73 -2.77 -0.61
N VAL A 56 2.67 -2.79 -1.53
CA VAL A 56 3.83 -3.68 -1.52
C VAL A 56 5.12 -2.87 -1.38
N VAL A 57 5.94 -3.19 -0.40
CA VAL A 57 7.30 -2.63 -0.27
C VAL A 57 8.30 -3.63 -0.83
N ALA A 58 9.19 -3.16 -1.71
CA ALA A 58 10.15 -4.02 -2.37
C ALA A 58 11.56 -3.41 -2.43
N SER A 59 12.56 -4.21 -2.03
CA SER A 59 13.98 -3.91 -2.22
C SER A 59 14.52 -4.75 -3.39
N GLY A 60 14.78 -4.11 -4.53
CA GLY A 60 15.04 -4.83 -5.78
C GLY A 60 13.83 -5.70 -6.17
N ARG A 61 14.05 -7.01 -6.32
CA ARG A 61 12.97 -7.99 -6.61
C ARG A 61 12.34 -8.59 -5.36
N ARG A 62 12.93 -8.33 -4.18
CA ARG A 62 12.46 -8.90 -2.92
C ARG A 62 11.30 -8.13 -2.38
N ILE A 63 10.13 -8.78 -2.26
CA ILE A 63 8.96 -8.29 -1.55
C ILE A 63 9.24 -8.38 -0.05
N LEU A 64 8.98 -7.30 0.67
CA LEU A 64 9.09 -7.26 2.12
C LEU A 64 7.71 -7.53 2.75
N PRO A 65 7.62 -8.39 3.78
CA PRO A 65 6.35 -8.75 4.38
C PRO A 65 5.71 -7.58 5.13
N LYS A 66 4.43 -7.72 5.45
CA LYS A 66 3.79 -6.97 6.52
C LYS A 66 4.30 -7.51 7.85
N ALA A 67 5.08 -6.73 8.58
CA ALA A 67 5.72 -7.20 9.81
C ALA A 67 4.67 -7.52 10.88
N GLN A 68 4.66 -8.77 11.35
CA GLN A 68 3.78 -9.27 12.42
C GLN A 68 4.55 -9.49 13.72
N SER A 69 5.88 -9.47 13.67
CA SER A 69 6.74 -9.61 14.82
C SER A 69 7.85 -8.57 14.82
N GLU A 70 8.37 -8.28 16.03
CA GLU A 70 9.52 -7.37 16.19
C GLU A 70 10.73 -7.84 15.36
N ALA A 71 10.97 -9.14 15.32
CA ALA A 71 12.07 -9.72 14.56
C ALA A 71 11.91 -9.47 13.04
N GLU A 72 10.69 -9.53 12.52
CA GLU A 72 10.41 -9.20 11.11
C GLU A 72 10.59 -7.72 10.85
N ALA A 73 10.09 -6.85 11.73
CA ALA A 73 10.26 -5.42 11.61
C ALA A 73 11.74 -5.03 11.60
N ARG A 74 12.54 -5.58 12.52
CA ARG A 74 14.00 -5.37 12.56
C ARG A 74 14.69 -5.82 11.26
N ARG A 75 14.33 -6.99 10.74
CA ARG A 75 14.86 -7.48 9.45
C ARG A 75 14.49 -6.54 8.30
N CYS A 76 13.25 -6.05 8.24
CA CYS A 76 12.83 -5.09 7.24
C CYS A 76 13.63 -3.78 7.34
N LEU A 77 13.73 -3.17 8.52
CA LEU A 77 14.47 -1.93 8.74
C LEU A 77 15.96 -2.09 8.38
N ALA A 78 16.59 -3.19 8.74
CA ALA A 78 17.98 -3.48 8.38
C ALA A 78 18.19 -3.56 6.85
N LEU A 79 17.22 -4.14 6.12
CA LEU A 79 17.25 -4.18 4.66
C LEU A 79 17.05 -2.80 4.01
N LEU A 80 16.26 -1.93 4.64
CA LEU A 80 15.93 -0.60 4.12
C LEU A 80 16.92 0.48 4.51
N SER A 81 17.66 0.30 5.61
CA SER A 81 18.64 1.25 6.16
C SER A 81 19.69 1.65 5.13
N GLY A 82 19.80 2.95 4.87
CA GLY A 82 20.75 3.53 3.91
C GLY A 82 20.43 3.26 2.43
N ARG A 83 19.27 2.70 2.10
CA ARG A 83 18.96 2.24 0.74
C ARG A 83 17.69 2.85 0.17
N ARG A 84 17.63 2.84 -1.16
CA ARG A 84 16.39 3.10 -1.91
C ARG A 84 15.57 1.80 -1.98
N HIS A 85 14.26 1.96 -1.87
CA HIS A 85 13.30 0.89 -2.06
C HIS A 85 12.05 1.43 -2.77
N ARG A 86 11.26 0.53 -3.32
CA ARG A 86 10.02 0.87 -4.01
C ARG A 86 8.82 0.58 -3.12
N VAL A 87 7.85 1.46 -3.20
CA VAL A 87 6.51 1.25 -2.66
C VAL A 87 5.55 1.23 -3.84
N LEU A 88 4.90 0.09 -4.03
CA LEU A 88 4.00 -0.19 -5.15
C LEU A 88 2.58 -0.23 -4.61
N GLY A 89 1.75 0.70 -5.04
CA GLY A 89 0.34 0.74 -4.71
C GLY A 89 -0.50 0.24 -5.87
N GLY A 90 -1.09 -0.93 -5.73
CA GLY A 90 -2.11 -1.42 -6.64
C GLY A 90 -3.47 -0.86 -6.24
N VAL A 91 -4.25 -0.39 -7.21
CA VAL A 91 -5.63 0.06 -7.00
C VAL A 91 -6.52 -0.59 -8.05
N CYS A 92 -7.63 -1.14 -7.61
CA CYS A 92 -8.65 -1.73 -8.46
C CYS A 92 -10.02 -1.15 -8.12
N LEU A 93 -10.74 -0.71 -9.13
CA LEU A 93 -12.11 -0.26 -9.05
C LEU A 93 -13.00 -1.25 -9.79
N ILE A 94 -14.04 -1.74 -9.11
CA ILE A 94 -15.08 -2.57 -9.71
C ILE A 94 -16.42 -1.87 -9.47
N GLY A 95 -17.20 -1.69 -10.53
CA GLY A 95 -18.51 -1.10 -10.45
C GLY A 95 -19.63 -2.04 -10.89
N PRO A 96 -20.87 -1.58 -10.76
CA PRO A 96 -22.03 -2.31 -11.26
C PRO A 96 -21.84 -2.75 -12.71
N GLY A 97 -22.34 -3.94 -13.03
CA GLY A 97 -22.15 -4.54 -14.37
C GLY A 97 -20.74 -5.09 -14.62
N GLY A 98 -19.89 -5.19 -13.60
CA GLY A 98 -18.55 -5.81 -13.69
C GLY A 98 -17.48 -4.93 -14.33
N ILE A 99 -17.74 -3.64 -14.54
CA ILE A 99 -16.74 -2.69 -15.05
C ILE A 99 -15.54 -2.69 -14.11
N THR A 100 -14.38 -3.10 -14.60
CA THR A 100 -13.14 -3.20 -13.81
C THR A 100 -12.10 -2.24 -14.36
N ARG A 101 -11.50 -1.40 -13.50
CA ARG A 101 -10.39 -0.51 -13.83
C ARG A 101 -9.28 -0.69 -12.81
N GLN A 102 -8.03 -0.68 -13.26
CA GLN A 102 -6.86 -0.87 -12.41
C GLN A 102 -5.79 0.16 -12.72
N THR A 103 -5.03 0.51 -11.69
CA THR A 103 -3.78 1.25 -11.84
C THR A 103 -2.73 0.71 -10.88
N LEU A 104 -1.48 0.98 -11.18
CA LEU A 104 -0.35 0.71 -10.31
C LEU A 104 0.50 1.97 -10.19
N VAL A 105 0.80 2.37 -8.99
CA VAL A 105 1.64 3.52 -8.69
C VAL A 105 2.93 3.05 -8.02
N THR A 106 4.05 3.56 -8.50
CA THR A 106 5.36 3.27 -7.92
C THR A 106 5.95 4.54 -7.32
N SER A 107 6.28 4.49 -6.04
CA SER A 107 7.04 5.54 -5.36
C SER A 107 8.38 4.99 -4.91
N ILE A 108 9.40 5.84 -4.90
CA ILE A 108 10.75 5.51 -4.44
C ILE A 108 10.99 6.23 -3.12
N VAL A 109 11.34 5.47 -2.10
CA VAL A 109 11.72 6.00 -0.79
C VAL A 109 13.18 5.63 -0.52
N ARG A 110 13.94 6.55 0.07
CA ARG A 110 15.28 6.26 0.59
C ARG A 110 15.32 6.56 2.08
N PHE A 111 15.74 5.58 2.85
CA PHE A 111 16.08 5.79 4.24
C PHE A 111 17.51 6.27 4.40
N LYS A 112 17.75 7.13 5.38
CA LYS A 112 19.07 7.36 5.91
C LYS A 112 19.64 6.06 6.50
N ARG A 113 20.93 6.00 6.78
CA ARG A 113 21.49 4.91 7.58
C ARG A 113 20.93 5.00 8.99
N LEU A 114 20.29 3.94 9.46
CA LEU A 114 19.74 3.83 10.81
C LEU A 114 20.80 3.27 11.74
N ASP A 115 20.91 3.86 12.93
CA ASP A 115 21.69 3.28 14.01
C ASP A 115 20.83 2.35 14.89
N ALA A 116 21.47 1.69 15.86
CA ALA A 116 20.80 0.76 16.74
C ALA A 116 19.77 1.45 17.65
N ALA A 117 20.11 2.63 18.18
CA ALA A 117 19.23 3.36 19.10
C ALA A 117 17.95 3.83 18.40
N GLU A 118 18.06 4.32 17.16
CA GLU A 118 16.92 4.70 16.32
C GLU A 118 16.02 3.52 15.99
N THR A 119 16.64 2.40 15.60
CA THR A 119 15.92 1.15 15.33
C THR A 119 15.17 0.70 16.57
N ASP A 120 15.82 0.65 17.73
CA ASP A 120 15.20 0.24 18.99
C ASP A 120 14.07 1.18 19.43
N ALA A 121 14.25 2.48 19.27
CA ALA A 121 13.21 3.46 19.59
C ALA A 121 11.98 3.28 18.69
N TYR A 122 12.19 3.01 17.40
CA TYR A 122 11.11 2.76 16.47
C TYR A 122 10.39 1.45 16.77
N ILE A 123 11.14 0.39 17.06
CA ILE A 123 10.54 -0.91 17.42
C ILE A 123 9.66 -0.78 18.67
N ARG A 124 10.14 -0.07 19.71
CA ARG A 124 9.33 0.17 20.91
C ARG A 124 8.05 0.95 20.67
N SER A 125 7.98 1.75 19.59
CA SER A 125 6.75 2.50 19.26
C SER A 125 5.60 1.61 18.79
N GLY A 126 5.88 0.40 18.31
CA GLY A 126 4.87 -0.50 17.76
C GLY A 126 4.31 -0.08 16.39
N GLU A 127 4.71 1.07 15.84
CA GLU A 127 4.16 1.60 14.57
C GLU A 127 4.44 0.71 13.35
N TRP A 128 5.34 -0.25 13.47
CA TRP A 128 5.70 -1.22 12.46
C TRP A 128 4.65 -2.33 12.26
N HIS A 129 3.82 -2.58 13.27
CA HIS A 129 2.91 -3.74 13.27
C HIS A 129 1.93 -3.69 12.10
N GLY A 130 1.85 -4.78 11.34
CA GLY A 130 0.98 -4.90 10.17
C GLY A 130 1.37 -4.03 8.97
N LYS A 131 2.53 -3.35 8.99
CA LYS A 131 2.96 -2.47 7.91
C LYS A 131 3.87 -3.19 6.92
N ALA A 132 3.60 -3.03 5.62
CA ALA A 132 4.46 -3.52 4.56
C ALA A 132 5.87 -2.93 4.71
N GLY A 133 6.89 -3.79 4.72
CA GLY A 133 8.28 -3.36 4.99
C GLY A 133 8.54 -2.87 6.41
N GLY A 134 7.59 -3.06 7.35
CA GLY A 134 7.74 -2.75 8.77
C GLY A 134 7.79 -1.26 9.09
N TYR A 135 7.19 -0.36 8.29
CA TYR A 135 7.18 1.07 8.61
C TYR A 135 5.93 1.81 8.12
N ALA A 136 5.62 2.91 8.80
CA ALA A 136 4.57 3.86 8.43
C ALA A 136 5.19 5.24 8.20
N ILE A 137 5.19 5.74 6.93
CA ILE A 137 5.82 7.01 6.56
C ILE A 137 5.19 8.21 7.26
N GLN A 138 3.91 8.14 7.61
CA GLN A 138 3.17 9.20 8.32
C GLN A 138 3.41 9.22 9.83
N GLY A 139 4.13 8.23 10.36
CA GLY A 139 4.52 8.14 11.77
C GLY A 139 5.99 8.49 11.99
N ARG A 140 6.59 7.91 13.03
CA ARG A 140 7.99 8.15 13.42
C ARG A 140 9.00 7.82 12.34
N ALA A 141 8.68 6.86 11.44
CA ALA A 141 9.53 6.52 10.31
C ALA A 141 9.73 7.69 9.32
N ALA A 142 8.92 8.75 9.38
CA ALA A 142 9.18 9.97 8.62
C ALA A 142 10.60 10.53 8.85
N ALA A 143 11.12 10.41 10.07
CA ALA A 143 12.48 10.84 10.42
C ALA A 143 13.59 10.02 9.73
N PHE A 144 13.27 8.85 9.20
CA PHE A 144 14.20 7.99 8.47
C PHE A 144 14.28 8.34 6.99
N VAL A 145 13.25 9.00 6.44
CA VAL A 145 13.12 9.29 5.01
C VAL A 145 14.04 10.45 4.63
N SER A 146 15.07 10.16 3.86
CA SER A 146 15.99 11.16 3.31
C SER A 146 15.67 11.56 1.87
N PHE A 147 14.76 10.83 1.20
CA PHE A 147 14.33 11.11 -0.16
C PHE A 147 13.02 10.38 -0.46
N LEU A 148 12.13 11.06 -1.18
CA LEU A 148 10.90 10.50 -1.72
C LEU A 148 10.72 11.01 -3.15
N SER A 149 10.40 10.11 -4.07
CA SER A 149 9.99 10.43 -5.44
C SER A 149 8.72 9.67 -5.76
N GLY A 150 7.75 10.35 -6.34
CA GLY A 150 6.40 9.83 -6.60
C GLY A 150 5.38 10.30 -5.57
N SER A 151 4.35 9.50 -5.32
CA SER A 151 3.20 9.88 -4.50
C SER A 151 3.42 9.54 -3.02
N TYR A 152 3.36 10.56 -2.15
CA TYR A 152 3.36 10.36 -0.70
C TYR A 152 2.15 9.54 -0.24
N SER A 153 0.96 9.86 -0.78
CA SER A 153 -0.28 9.15 -0.43
C SER A 153 -0.23 7.68 -0.84
N ASN A 154 0.49 7.35 -1.93
CA ASN A 154 0.79 5.96 -2.28
C ASN A 154 1.59 5.26 -1.19
N VAL A 155 2.62 5.92 -0.63
CA VAL A 155 3.44 5.33 0.42
C VAL A 155 2.67 5.18 1.73
N VAL A 156 1.70 6.06 2.00
CA VAL A 156 0.76 5.94 3.14
C VAL A 156 -0.15 4.72 2.99
N GLY A 157 -0.53 4.37 1.72
CA GLY A 157 -1.33 3.18 1.45
C GLY A 157 -2.40 3.33 0.36
N LEU A 158 -2.67 4.55 -0.12
CA LEU A 158 -3.61 4.78 -1.22
C LEU A 158 -3.16 5.98 -2.07
N PRO A 159 -2.82 5.78 -3.36
CA PRO A 159 -2.44 6.87 -4.27
C PRO A 159 -3.68 7.70 -4.64
N LEU A 160 -3.90 8.81 -3.92
CA LEU A 160 -5.15 9.58 -4.01
C LEU A 160 -5.37 10.20 -5.38
N HIS A 161 -4.33 10.74 -6.04
CA HIS A 161 -4.43 11.32 -7.38
C HIS A 161 -4.94 10.29 -8.40
N GLU A 162 -4.32 9.12 -8.45
CA GLU A 162 -4.68 8.06 -9.38
C GLU A 162 -6.04 7.44 -9.03
N THR A 163 -6.38 7.37 -7.75
CA THR A 163 -7.69 6.91 -7.29
C THR A 163 -8.80 7.85 -7.79
N VAL A 164 -8.60 9.17 -7.67
CA VAL A 164 -9.55 10.17 -8.22
C VAL A 164 -9.67 10.04 -9.73
N ASN A 165 -8.55 9.87 -10.44
CA ASN A 165 -8.57 9.69 -11.89
C ASN A 165 -9.33 8.43 -12.31
N LEU A 166 -9.19 7.33 -11.57
CA LEU A 166 -9.99 6.12 -11.80
C LEU A 166 -11.48 6.38 -11.61
N LEU A 167 -11.85 7.07 -10.52
CA LEU A 167 -13.25 7.42 -10.23
C LEU A 167 -13.83 8.36 -11.29
N LYS A 168 -13.10 9.41 -11.69
CA LYS A 168 -13.50 10.33 -12.78
C LYS A 168 -13.67 9.57 -14.10
N GLY A 169 -12.71 8.76 -14.48
CA GLY A 169 -12.76 7.96 -15.70
C GLY A 169 -13.88 6.92 -15.74
N ALA A 170 -14.39 6.51 -14.58
CA ALA A 170 -15.56 5.65 -14.45
C ALA A 170 -16.89 6.42 -14.36
N GLY A 171 -16.86 7.75 -14.31
CA GLY A 171 -18.05 8.58 -14.14
C GLY A 171 -18.62 8.59 -12.70
N TRP A 172 -17.83 8.15 -11.72
CA TRP A 172 -18.24 8.01 -10.32
C TRP A 172 -17.69 9.11 -9.40
N TRP A 173 -17.04 10.08 -9.97
CA TRP A 173 -16.58 11.27 -9.28
C TRP A 173 -17.39 12.48 -9.71
N ARG A 174 -17.99 13.18 -8.75
CA ARG A 174 -18.57 14.52 -8.96
C ARG A 174 -17.82 15.49 -8.06
N GLU A 175 -17.35 16.58 -8.63
CA GLU A 175 -16.85 17.71 -7.85
C GLU A 175 -18.08 18.40 -7.24
N HIS A 176 -18.12 18.53 -5.92
CA HIS A 176 -19.14 19.27 -5.18
C HIS A 176 -18.64 20.69 -4.92
#